data_acfdc7ffa9ea8835a835a2c26b908474
#
_entry.id   acfdc7ffa9ea8835a835a2c26b908474
#
_cell.length_a   1.000
_cell.length_b   1.000
_cell.length_c   1.000
_cell.angle_alpha   90.00
_cell.angle_beta   90.00
_cell.angle_gamma   90.00
#
_symmetry.space_group_name_H-M   'P 1'
#
loop_
_entity.id
_entity.type
_entity.pdbx_description
1 polymer ?
#
loop_
_entity_poly.entity_id
_entity_poly.type
_entity_poly.pdbx_seq_one_letter_code
_entity_poly.pdbx_strand_id
1 'polypeptide(L)'
;HPDLRPRDSSGEPAPGRSKLGPSVRERALGALTGLALGDALGIPTQSMSPEQIRRHYGTITGLRDAVAEQPIAPSVPAGTVTDDTEQALILAGLLIDGGGHIDPHQLADALLRWEDDMRARGSLDLLGPSTKLALEQVRAGADPHCTGRQGTTNGAAMRVAPVGIAFSVSADGNALARAVRASCLVTHDTRQGFETAGLL
;
A
#
# COMPACT_ATOMS: atom_id res chain seq x y z
N HIS A 1 26.60 30.12 23.71
CA HIS A 1 27.04 29.09 22.78
C HIS A 1 26.74 29.57 21.37
N PRO A 2 27.74 29.62 20.43
CA PRO A 2 27.48 30.01 19.05
C PRO A 2 26.70 28.92 18.33
N ASP A 3 25.75 29.36 17.48
CA ASP A 3 24.83 28.56 16.69
C ASP A 3 25.61 27.64 15.70
N LEU A 4 25.59 26.31 15.95
CA LEU A 4 26.25 25.27 15.15
C LEU A 4 25.37 24.80 13.99
N ARG A 5 24.86 25.71 13.17
CA ARG A 5 24.15 25.29 11.94
C ARG A 5 25.17 24.97 10.85
N PRO A 6 25.03 23.85 10.12
CA PRO A 6 25.89 23.55 8.99
C PRO A 6 25.69 24.59 7.89
N ARG A 7 26.80 25.13 7.36
CA ARG A 7 26.83 26.02 6.18
C ARG A 7 27.16 25.19 4.95
N ASP A 8 26.58 25.53 3.81
CA ASP A 8 27.00 24.98 2.54
C ASP A 8 28.38 25.51 2.10
N SER A 9 28.94 24.95 1.02
CA SER A 9 30.27 25.32 0.52
C SER A 9 30.35 26.77 -0.04
N SER A 10 29.21 27.50 -0.18
CA SER A 10 29.13 28.90 -0.62
C SER A 10 29.07 29.90 0.54
N GLY A 11 28.94 29.39 1.78
CA GLY A 11 28.86 30.25 2.96
C GLY A 11 27.48 30.87 3.20
N GLU A 12 26.49 30.59 2.36
CA GLU A 12 25.13 30.99 2.55
C GLU A 12 24.40 30.05 3.53
N PRO A 13 23.50 30.55 4.41
CA PRO A 13 22.67 29.68 5.23
C PRO A 13 21.80 28.83 4.31
N ALA A 14 21.76 27.50 4.54
CA ALA A 14 20.85 26.63 3.83
C ALA A 14 19.43 27.22 3.83
N PRO A 15 18.68 27.17 2.70
CA PRO A 15 17.35 27.78 2.60
C PRO A 15 16.51 27.30 3.77
N GLY A 16 16.09 28.25 4.62
CA GLY A 16 15.31 27.98 5.82
C GLY A 16 14.09 27.16 5.44
N ARG A 17 13.87 25.99 6.05
CA ARG A 17 12.60 25.28 5.99
C ARG A 17 11.49 26.31 6.22
N SER A 18 10.58 26.46 5.27
CA SER A 18 9.48 27.39 5.39
C SER A 18 8.78 27.12 6.74
N LYS A 19 8.39 28.16 7.46
CA LYS A 19 7.60 28.06 8.71
C LYS A 19 6.20 27.47 8.44
N LEU A 20 5.83 27.28 7.19
CA LEU A 20 4.66 26.55 6.72
C LEU A 20 5.02 25.07 6.70
N GLY A 21 4.16 24.24 7.30
CA GLY A 21 4.31 22.77 7.27
C GLY A 21 4.42 22.23 5.83
N PRO A 22 4.65 20.92 5.66
CA PRO A 22 4.82 20.31 4.34
C PRO A 22 3.61 20.58 3.43
N SER A 23 3.87 20.87 2.17
CA SER A 23 2.83 21.05 1.15
C SER A 23 1.99 19.77 0.96
N VAL A 24 0.83 19.88 0.34
CA VAL A 24 -0.01 18.70 0.01
C VAL A 24 0.77 17.69 -0.81
N ARG A 25 1.58 18.16 -1.78
CA ARG A 25 2.42 17.29 -2.63
C ARG A 25 3.49 16.55 -1.81
N GLU A 26 4.15 17.23 -0.89
CA GLU A 26 5.16 16.61 -0.02
C GLU A 26 4.54 15.58 0.91
N ARG A 27 3.35 15.85 1.45
CA ARG A 27 2.62 14.87 2.28
C ARG A 27 2.19 13.65 1.47
N ALA A 28 1.65 13.85 0.26
CA ALA A 28 1.26 12.77 -0.64
C ALA A 28 2.46 11.89 -1.02
N LEU A 29 3.58 12.53 -1.42
CA LEU A 29 4.81 11.82 -1.73
C LEU A 29 5.35 11.06 -0.50
N GLY A 30 5.32 11.70 0.67
CA GLY A 30 5.73 11.08 1.93
C GLY A 30 4.88 9.86 2.29
N ALA A 31 3.56 9.91 2.09
CA ALA A 31 2.66 8.80 2.36
C ALA A 31 2.94 7.60 1.43
N LEU A 32 3.04 7.82 0.11
CA LEU A 32 3.34 6.75 -0.85
C LEU A 32 4.76 6.19 -0.68
N THR A 33 5.75 7.05 -0.42
CA THR A 33 7.12 6.59 -0.13
C THR A 33 7.16 5.80 1.18
N GLY A 34 6.45 6.27 2.21
CA GLY A 34 6.35 5.57 3.49
C GLY A 34 5.70 4.20 3.37
N LEU A 35 4.65 4.08 2.56
CA LEU A 35 4.01 2.80 2.23
C LEU A 35 5.01 1.83 1.58
N ALA A 36 5.67 2.26 0.50
CA ALA A 36 6.64 1.42 -0.20
C ALA A 36 7.86 1.03 0.66
N LEU A 37 8.36 1.96 1.49
CA LEU A 37 9.44 1.66 2.42
C LEU A 37 9.00 0.71 3.53
N GLY A 38 7.79 0.88 4.06
CA GLY A 38 7.23 -0.01 5.09
C GLY A 38 7.06 -1.44 4.56
N ASP A 39 6.51 -1.58 3.37
CA ASP A 39 6.36 -2.84 2.64
C ASP A 39 7.73 -3.52 2.44
N ALA A 40 8.69 -2.83 1.82
CA ALA A 40 10.02 -3.36 1.56
C ALA A 40 10.84 -3.69 2.83
N LEU A 41 10.59 -3.01 3.94
CA LEU A 41 11.19 -3.30 5.24
C LEU A 41 10.52 -4.50 5.93
N GLY A 42 9.21 -4.69 5.70
CA GLY A 42 8.39 -5.71 6.34
C GLY A 42 8.56 -7.10 5.75
N ILE A 43 8.68 -7.20 4.42
CA ILE A 43 8.67 -8.48 3.69
C ILE A 43 9.72 -9.49 4.18
N PRO A 44 10.97 -9.13 4.52
CA PRO A 44 11.96 -10.10 4.98
C PRO A 44 11.59 -10.81 6.28
N THR A 45 10.70 -10.23 7.08
CA THR A 45 10.33 -10.75 8.41
C THR A 45 8.88 -11.20 8.50
N GLN A 46 8.12 -11.08 7.43
CA GLN A 46 6.70 -11.43 7.38
C GLN A 46 6.47 -12.88 7.84
N SER A 47 5.53 -13.08 8.76
CA SER A 47 5.20 -14.40 9.34
C SER A 47 6.33 -15.12 10.08
N MET A 48 7.41 -14.43 10.42
CA MET A 48 8.50 -14.96 11.28
C MET A 48 8.23 -14.65 12.75
N SER A 49 8.65 -15.56 13.64
CA SER A 49 8.61 -15.27 15.07
C SER A 49 9.70 -14.26 15.48
N PRO A 50 9.53 -13.55 16.62
CA PRO A 50 10.56 -12.65 17.13
C PRO A 50 11.93 -13.34 17.32
N GLU A 51 11.94 -14.62 17.67
CA GLU A 51 13.16 -15.43 17.82
C GLU A 51 13.85 -15.66 16.48
N GLN A 52 13.08 -15.99 15.43
CA GLN A 52 13.58 -16.16 14.08
C GLN A 52 14.15 -14.83 13.55
N ILE A 53 13.43 -13.71 13.74
CA ILE A 53 13.90 -12.39 13.31
C ILE A 53 15.23 -12.05 14.00
N ARG A 54 15.34 -12.22 15.32
CA ARG A 54 16.59 -11.97 16.06
C ARG A 54 17.73 -12.85 15.59
N ARG A 55 17.45 -14.12 15.28
CA ARG A 55 18.47 -15.08 14.82
C ARG A 55 19.03 -14.70 13.46
N HIS A 56 18.19 -14.33 12.50
CA HIS A 56 18.59 -14.09 11.12
C HIS A 56 19.07 -12.66 10.87
N TYR A 57 18.45 -11.68 11.54
CA TYR A 57 18.67 -10.27 11.23
C TYR A 57 19.22 -9.44 12.39
N GLY A 58 19.07 -9.90 13.64
CA GLY A 58 19.40 -9.09 14.81
C GLY A 58 18.50 -7.84 14.88
N THR A 59 19.12 -6.66 14.94
CA THR A 59 18.43 -5.37 14.84
C THR A 59 18.39 -4.93 13.38
N ILE A 60 17.19 -4.71 12.84
CA ILE A 60 17.03 -4.25 11.46
C ILE A 60 17.11 -2.73 11.43
N THR A 61 18.10 -2.19 10.72
CA THR A 61 18.35 -0.74 10.59
C THR A 61 18.25 -0.26 9.14
N GLY A 62 17.80 -1.09 8.22
CA GLY A 62 17.65 -0.76 6.80
C GLY A 62 17.12 -1.95 6.02
N LEU A 63 17.00 -1.79 4.71
CA LEU A 63 16.53 -2.82 3.78
C LEU A 63 17.44 -4.06 3.84
N ARG A 64 16.84 -5.24 3.81
CA ARG A 64 17.52 -6.55 3.90
C ARG A 64 16.97 -7.50 2.84
N ASP A 65 17.84 -8.39 2.35
CA ASP A 65 17.40 -9.56 1.61
C ASP A 65 16.63 -10.50 2.54
N ALA A 66 15.59 -11.14 2.04
CA ALA A 66 14.92 -12.21 2.77
C ALA A 66 15.80 -13.45 2.80
N VAL A 67 15.90 -14.11 3.97
CA VAL A 67 16.62 -15.39 4.10
C VAL A 67 15.86 -16.51 3.38
N ALA A 68 16.57 -17.60 3.05
CA ALA A 68 15.97 -18.75 2.38
C ALA A 68 14.85 -19.43 3.21
N GLU A 69 14.90 -19.29 4.54
CA GLU A 69 13.92 -19.83 5.48
C GLU A 69 12.69 -18.92 5.68
N GLN A 70 12.61 -17.78 4.99
CA GLN A 70 11.46 -16.89 5.07
C GLN A 70 10.21 -17.60 4.52
N PRO A 71 9.09 -17.67 5.31
CA PRO A 71 7.98 -18.56 4.97
C PRO A 71 7.14 -18.12 3.76
N ILE A 72 7.10 -16.83 3.44
CA ILE A 72 6.21 -16.25 2.43
C ILE A 72 6.98 -15.90 1.14
N ALA A 73 8.13 -15.24 1.27
CA ALA A 73 8.91 -14.72 0.16
C ALA A 73 10.41 -15.05 0.34
N PRO A 74 10.82 -16.34 0.29
CA PRO A 74 12.19 -16.74 0.49
C PRO A 74 13.13 -16.11 -0.54
N SER A 75 14.28 -15.63 -0.08
CA SER A 75 15.36 -15.07 -0.92
C SER A 75 14.98 -13.84 -1.75
N VAL A 76 13.93 -13.12 -1.37
CA VAL A 76 13.55 -11.87 -2.06
C VAL A 76 14.62 -10.80 -1.79
N PRO A 77 15.10 -10.08 -2.82
CA PRO A 77 16.10 -9.03 -2.67
C PRO A 77 15.63 -7.85 -1.82
N ALA A 78 16.57 -7.20 -1.13
CA ALA A 78 16.33 -5.98 -0.37
C ALA A 78 15.69 -4.88 -1.25
N GLY A 79 14.67 -4.23 -0.72
CA GLY A 79 13.95 -3.17 -1.44
C GLY A 79 12.84 -3.65 -2.38
N THR A 80 12.60 -4.96 -2.44
CA THR A 80 11.41 -5.49 -3.14
C THR A 80 10.14 -5.03 -2.41
N VAL A 81 9.18 -4.55 -3.17
CA VAL A 81 7.82 -4.23 -2.72
C VAL A 81 6.88 -5.38 -3.10
N THR A 82 5.71 -5.42 -2.48
CA THR A 82 4.73 -6.49 -2.65
C THR A 82 3.41 -5.98 -3.21
N ASP A 83 2.36 -6.79 -3.08
CA ASP A 83 1.00 -6.43 -3.42
C ASP A 83 0.48 -5.20 -2.63
N ASP A 84 0.99 -4.95 -1.44
CA ASP A 84 0.68 -3.74 -0.65
C ASP A 84 0.96 -2.46 -1.46
N THR A 85 2.16 -2.33 -1.98
CA THR A 85 2.56 -1.16 -2.78
C THR A 85 1.98 -1.19 -4.19
N GLU A 86 2.07 -2.33 -4.88
CA GLU A 86 1.64 -2.43 -6.28
C GLU A 86 0.14 -2.18 -6.43
N GLN A 87 -0.71 -2.72 -5.55
CA GLN A 87 -2.15 -2.47 -5.58
C GLN A 87 -2.51 -1.03 -5.15
N ALA A 88 -1.75 -0.41 -4.24
CA ALA A 88 -1.94 1.00 -3.92
C ALA A 88 -1.66 1.89 -5.14
N LEU A 89 -0.63 1.60 -5.92
CA LEU A 89 -0.33 2.34 -7.16
C LEU A 89 -1.41 2.13 -8.24
N ILE A 90 -1.96 0.93 -8.37
CA ILE A 90 -3.12 0.67 -9.23
C ILE A 90 -4.30 1.54 -8.82
N LEU A 91 -4.62 1.57 -7.53
CA LEU A 91 -5.72 2.37 -7.00
C LEU A 91 -5.50 3.87 -7.22
N ALA A 92 -4.25 4.35 -7.06
CA ALA A 92 -3.87 5.73 -7.38
C ALA A 92 -4.12 6.07 -8.85
N GLY A 93 -3.74 5.18 -9.78
CA GLY A 93 -4.01 5.33 -11.21
C GLY A 93 -5.51 5.45 -11.49
N LEU A 94 -6.32 4.54 -10.94
CA LEU A 94 -7.78 4.56 -11.13
C LEU A 94 -8.42 5.85 -10.58
N LEU A 95 -7.94 6.37 -9.44
CA LEU A 95 -8.41 7.64 -8.89
C LEU A 95 -8.06 8.82 -9.80
N ILE A 96 -6.87 8.82 -10.41
CA ILE A 96 -6.44 9.87 -11.35
C ILE A 96 -7.31 9.82 -12.61
N ASP A 97 -7.43 8.65 -13.22
CA ASP A 97 -8.16 8.45 -14.49
C ASP A 97 -9.66 8.68 -14.31
N GLY A 98 -10.22 8.29 -13.17
CA GLY A 98 -11.63 8.45 -12.81
C GLY A 98 -11.98 9.80 -12.18
N GLY A 99 -11.03 10.77 -12.09
CA GLY A 99 -11.27 12.08 -11.47
C GLY A 99 -11.71 11.97 -10.00
N GLY A 100 -11.14 11.01 -9.25
CA GLY A 100 -11.48 10.70 -7.87
C GLY A 100 -12.57 9.63 -7.70
N HIS A 101 -13.08 9.07 -8.78
CA HIS A 101 -14.06 7.98 -8.76
C HIS A 101 -13.39 6.62 -8.98
N ILE A 102 -13.81 5.61 -8.22
CA ILE A 102 -13.37 4.22 -8.37
C ILE A 102 -14.56 3.40 -8.87
N ASP A 103 -14.45 2.90 -10.09
CA ASP A 103 -15.40 1.95 -10.65
C ASP A 103 -15.00 0.52 -10.25
N PRO A 104 -15.89 -0.29 -9.63
CA PRO A 104 -15.58 -1.65 -9.21
C PRO A 104 -15.18 -2.58 -10.36
N HIS A 105 -15.75 -2.43 -11.54
CA HIS A 105 -15.37 -3.23 -12.71
C HIS A 105 -13.95 -2.89 -13.17
N GLN A 106 -13.62 -1.59 -13.25
CA GLN A 106 -12.26 -1.17 -13.61
C GLN A 106 -11.24 -1.62 -12.57
N LEU A 107 -11.59 -1.58 -11.28
CA LEU A 107 -10.73 -2.09 -10.21
C LEU A 107 -10.53 -3.61 -10.32
N ALA A 108 -11.60 -4.37 -10.55
CA ALA A 108 -11.52 -5.81 -10.75
C ALA A 108 -10.63 -6.15 -11.95
N ASP A 109 -10.84 -5.50 -13.10
CA ASP A 109 -10.04 -5.70 -14.31
C ASP A 109 -8.56 -5.33 -14.10
N ALA A 110 -8.28 -4.25 -13.37
CA ALA A 110 -6.91 -3.84 -13.08
C ALA A 110 -6.20 -4.85 -12.16
N LEU A 111 -6.88 -5.36 -11.13
CA LEU A 111 -6.34 -6.39 -10.24
C LEU A 111 -6.13 -7.72 -10.97
N LEU A 112 -7.03 -8.10 -11.88
CA LEU A 112 -6.87 -9.31 -12.70
C LEU A 112 -5.65 -9.20 -13.63
N ARG A 113 -5.49 -8.07 -14.33
CA ARG A 113 -4.30 -7.83 -15.18
C ARG A 113 -3.02 -7.86 -14.34
N TRP A 114 -3.03 -7.23 -13.19
CA TRP A 114 -1.88 -7.23 -12.28
C TRP A 114 -1.53 -8.65 -11.81
N GLU A 115 -2.53 -9.48 -11.46
CA GLU A 115 -2.31 -10.88 -11.09
C GLU A 115 -1.70 -11.68 -12.24
N ASP A 116 -2.18 -11.49 -13.46
CA ASP A 116 -1.65 -12.17 -14.65
C ASP A 116 -0.20 -11.73 -14.96
N ASP A 117 0.10 -10.44 -14.83
CA ASP A 117 1.45 -9.88 -15.00
C ASP A 117 2.41 -10.39 -13.92
N MET A 118 1.96 -10.47 -12.67
CA MET A 118 2.73 -11.02 -11.57
C MET A 118 3.10 -12.48 -11.83
N ARG A 119 2.14 -13.30 -12.27
CA ARG A 119 2.38 -14.69 -12.66
C ARG A 119 3.33 -14.81 -13.84
N ALA A 120 3.16 -13.98 -14.87
CA ALA A 120 4.02 -13.99 -16.06
C ALA A 120 5.47 -13.61 -15.75
N ARG A 121 5.69 -12.72 -14.78
CA ARG A 121 7.03 -12.35 -14.27
C ARG A 121 7.67 -13.46 -13.40
N GLY A 122 6.95 -14.53 -13.10
CA GLY A 122 7.39 -15.56 -12.16
C GLY A 122 7.51 -15.03 -10.73
N SER A 123 6.77 -14.00 -10.40
CA SER A 123 6.70 -13.44 -9.05
C SER A 123 6.07 -14.45 -8.09
N LEU A 124 6.45 -14.38 -6.82
CA LEU A 124 5.81 -15.17 -5.77
C LEU A 124 4.32 -14.81 -5.68
N ASP A 125 3.48 -15.81 -5.43
CA ASP A 125 2.05 -15.59 -5.16
C ASP A 125 1.88 -14.97 -3.76
N LEU A 126 2.02 -13.64 -3.71
CA LEU A 126 1.90 -12.84 -2.48
C LEU A 126 0.46 -12.39 -2.21
N LEU A 127 -0.49 -12.77 -3.10
CA LEU A 127 -1.90 -12.43 -2.94
C LEU A 127 -2.49 -12.97 -1.64
N GLY A 128 -3.05 -12.07 -0.85
CA GLY A 128 -3.84 -12.45 0.33
C GLY A 128 -5.08 -13.30 -0.07
N PRO A 129 -5.49 -14.25 0.78
CA PRO A 129 -6.54 -15.23 0.43
C PRO A 129 -7.88 -14.59 0.08
N SER A 130 -8.25 -13.47 0.70
CA SER A 130 -9.49 -12.75 0.39
C SER A 130 -9.47 -12.14 -1.01
N THR A 131 -8.37 -11.52 -1.41
CA THR A 131 -8.21 -10.97 -2.76
C THR A 131 -8.23 -12.07 -3.80
N LYS A 132 -7.52 -13.17 -3.56
CA LYS A 132 -7.46 -14.33 -4.44
C LYS A 132 -8.86 -14.92 -4.68
N LEU A 133 -9.62 -15.18 -3.61
CA LEU A 133 -10.99 -15.67 -3.69
C LEU A 133 -11.88 -14.73 -4.51
N ALA A 134 -11.79 -13.43 -4.28
CA ALA A 134 -12.60 -12.45 -5.00
C ALA A 134 -12.26 -12.43 -6.50
N LEU A 135 -10.98 -12.45 -6.88
CA LEU A 135 -10.55 -12.49 -8.27
C LEU A 135 -10.94 -13.80 -8.98
N GLU A 136 -10.88 -14.93 -8.29
CA GLU A 136 -11.40 -16.20 -8.80
C GLU A 136 -12.89 -16.14 -9.10
N GLN A 137 -13.69 -15.50 -8.25
CA GLN A 137 -15.12 -15.29 -8.48
C GLN A 137 -15.37 -14.35 -9.68
N VAL A 138 -14.60 -13.27 -9.82
CA VAL A 138 -14.69 -12.38 -11.00
C VAL A 138 -14.35 -13.14 -12.27
N ARG A 139 -13.30 -13.94 -12.30
CA ARG A 139 -12.95 -14.80 -13.45
C ARG A 139 -14.05 -15.80 -13.80
N ALA A 140 -14.81 -16.25 -12.80
CA ALA A 140 -15.97 -17.13 -12.99
C ALA A 140 -17.24 -16.37 -13.43
N GLY A 141 -17.17 -15.06 -13.66
CA GLY A 141 -18.27 -14.22 -14.14
C GLY A 141 -19.15 -13.63 -13.04
N ALA A 142 -18.73 -13.64 -11.78
CA ALA A 142 -19.44 -12.97 -10.70
C ALA A 142 -19.32 -11.44 -10.83
N ASP A 143 -20.39 -10.73 -10.42
CA ASP A 143 -20.41 -9.28 -10.38
C ASP A 143 -19.38 -8.75 -9.34
N PRO A 144 -18.41 -7.89 -9.73
CA PRO A 144 -17.44 -7.28 -8.83
C PRO A 144 -18.04 -6.54 -7.63
N HIS A 145 -19.29 -6.08 -7.72
CA HIS A 145 -20.02 -5.49 -6.59
C HIS A 145 -20.35 -6.50 -5.47
N CYS A 146 -20.19 -7.79 -5.71
CA CYS A 146 -20.57 -8.85 -4.79
C CYS A 146 -19.41 -9.73 -4.31
N THR A 147 -18.24 -9.66 -4.95
CA THR A 147 -17.12 -10.60 -4.71
C THR A 147 -16.36 -10.33 -3.41
N GLY A 148 -16.43 -9.11 -2.85
CA GLY A 148 -15.73 -8.73 -1.62
C GLY A 148 -16.38 -9.17 -0.31
N ARG A 149 -17.55 -9.80 -0.34
CA ARG A 149 -18.38 -10.06 0.85
C ARG A 149 -17.76 -11.04 1.87
N GLN A 150 -16.73 -11.75 1.49
CA GLN A 150 -15.99 -12.68 2.36
C GLN A 150 -14.58 -12.18 2.71
N GLY A 151 -14.24 -10.94 2.34
CA GLY A 151 -12.91 -10.38 2.55
C GLY A 151 -12.69 -9.95 4.00
N THR A 152 -11.79 -10.65 4.70
CA THR A 152 -11.46 -10.41 6.11
C THR A 152 -9.99 -10.15 6.37
N THR A 153 -9.14 -10.16 5.32
CA THR A 153 -7.72 -9.84 5.43
C THR A 153 -7.46 -8.32 5.32
N ASN A 154 -6.21 -7.89 5.40
CA ASN A 154 -5.82 -6.48 5.35
C ASN A 154 -5.84 -5.85 3.94
N GLY A 155 -6.19 -6.59 2.88
CA GLY A 155 -6.00 -6.14 1.50
C GLY A 155 -6.70 -4.85 1.09
N ALA A 156 -7.79 -4.44 1.76
CA ALA A 156 -8.38 -3.12 1.57
C ALA A 156 -7.56 -2.02 2.26
N ALA A 157 -7.12 -2.27 3.49
CA ALA A 157 -6.37 -1.31 4.30
C ALA A 157 -4.97 -1.02 3.71
N MET A 158 -4.24 -2.08 3.30
CA MET A 158 -2.88 -1.97 2.77
C MET A 158 -2.75 -1.03 1.56
N ARG A 159 -3.82 -0.92 0.73
CA ARG A 159 -3.81 -0.13 -0.51
C ARG A 159 -4.57 1.18 -0.44
N VAL A 160 -5.19 1.54 0.70
CA VAL A 160 -6.13 2.68 0.79
C VAL A 160 -5.47 4.06 0.82
N ALA A 161 -4.17 4.17 1.10
CA ALA A 161 -3.46 5.44 1.22
C ALA A 161 -3.75 6.45 0.08
N PRO A 162 -3.82 6.08 -1.22
CA PRO A 162 -4.19 6.99 -2.29
C PRO A 162 -5.58 7.61 -2.14
N VAL A 163 -6.53 6.90 -1.53
CA VAL A 163 -7.88 7.44 -1.26
C VAL A 163 -7.79 8.58 -0.24
N GLY A 164 -7.05 8.39 0.86
CA GLY A 164 -6.81 9.45 1.84
C GLY A 164 -6.06 10.66 1.27
N ILE A 165 -5.15 10.44 0.31
CA ILE A 165 -4.44 11.52 -0.40
C ILE A 165 -5.41 12.30 -1.30
N ALA A 166 -6.29 11.62 -2.04
CA ALA A 166 -7.22 12.23 -2.99
C ALA A 166 -8.35 13.01 -2.29
N PHE A 167 -8.76 12.60 -1.10
CA PHE A 167 -9.88 13.20 -0.38
C PHE A 167 -9.42 13.94 0.88
N SER A 168 -9.66 15.25 0.92
CA SER A 168 -9.43 16.04 2.13
C SER A 168 -10.52 15.74 3.17
N VAL A 169 -10.13 15.40 4.38
CA VAL A 169 -11.06 15.19 5.52
C VAL A 169 -11.89 16.44 5.81
N SER A 170 -11.36 17.63 5.48
CA SER A 170 -12.04 18.91 5.71
C SER A 170 -13.12 19.25 4.67
N ALA A 171 -13.16 18.57 3.52
CA ALA A 171 -14.04 18.92 2.42
C ALA A 171 -15.41 18.23 2.48
N ASP A 172 -15.45 16.91 2.62
CA ASP A 172 -16.67 16.11 2.75
C ASP A 172 -16.34 14.71 3.28
N GLY A 173 -16.59 14.47 4.57
CA GLY A 173 -16.39 13.16 5.19
C GLY A 173 -17.20 12.04 4.54
N ASN A 174 -18.35 12.35 3.94
CA ASN A 174 -19.15 11.36 3.22
C ASN A 174 -18.51 10.99 1.87
N ALA A 175 -17.81 11.92 1.21
CA ALA A 175 -17.09 11.61 -0.03
C ALA A 175 -15.92 10.67 0.23
N LEU A 176 -15.14 10.91 1.28
CA LEU A 176 -14.07 10.00 1.71
C LEU A 176 -14.64 8.61 2.03
N ALA A 177 -15.68 8.52 2.85
CA ALA A 177 -16.29 7.24 3.22
C ALA A 177 -16.80 6.45 2.00
N ARG A 178 -17.41 7.13 1.01
CA ARG A 178 -17.83 6.51 -0.26
C ARG A 178 -16.64 6.00 -1.06
N ALA A 179 -15.56 6.77 -1.15
CA ALA A 179 -14.36 6.38 -1.88
C ALA A 179 -13.64 5.18 -1.21
N VAL A 180 -13.52 5.20 0.12
CA VAL A 180 -13.01 4.05 0.89
C VAL A 180 -13.86 2.81 0.62
N ARG A 181 -15.20 2.93 0.69
CA ARG A 181 -16.09 1.82 0.39
C ARG A 181 -15.90 1.29 -1.03
N ALA A 182 -15.83 2.17 -2.03
CA ALA A 182 -15.61 1.78 -3.43
C ALA A 182 -14.29 1.00 -3.60
N SER A 183 -13.22 1.39 -2.88
CA SER A 183 -11.95 0.67 -2.89
C SER A 183 -12.01 -0.73 -2.25
N CYS A 184 -13.00 -0.96 -1.37
CA CYS A 184 -13.20 -2.24 -0.67
C CYS A 184 -14.07 -3.22 -1.45
N LEU A 185 -15.05 -2.75 -2.23
CA LEU A 185 -16.17 -3.53 -2.78
C LEU A 185 -15.73 -4.85 -3.42
N VAL A 186 -14.73 -4.82 -4.29
CA VAL A 186 -14.33 -5.98 -5.10
C VAL A 186 -13.76 -7.12 -4.24
N THR A 187 -13.04 -6.81 -3.18
CA THR A 187 -12.26 -7.81 -2.44
C THR A 187 -12.57 -7.89 -0.95
N HIS A 188 -13.06 -6.80 -0.33
CA HIS A 188 -13.22 -6.67 1.11
C HIS A 188 -14.48 -5.86 1.49
N ASP A 189 -15.62 -6.12 0.85
CA ASP A 189 -16.92 -5.50 1.20
C ASP A 189 -17.49 -6.10 2.49
N THR A 190 -16.75 -5.93 3.57
CA THR A 190 -17.10 -6.36 4.91
C THR A 190 -16.97 -5.19 5.87
N ARG A 191 -17.62 -5.30 7.02
CA ARG A 191 -17.49 -4.29 8.07
C ARG A 191 -16.03 -4.10 8.49
N GLN A 192 -15.30 -5.20 8.69
CA GLN A 192 -13.89 -5.17 9.06
C GLN A 192 -13.03 -4.51 7.97
N GLY A 193 -13.24 -4.88 6.70
CA GLY A 193 -12.52 -4.28 5.57
C GLY A 193 -12.74 -2.78 5.48
N PHE A 194 -13.98 -2.33 5.62
CA PHE A 194 -14.33 -0.92 5.56
C PHE A 194 -13.80 -0.13 6.78
N GLU A 195 -14.01 -0.64 8.00
CA GLU A 195 -13.57 0.04 9.22
C GLU A 195 -12.04 0.16 9.27
N THR A 196 -11.30 -0.90 8.93
CA THR A 196 -9.83 -0.85 8.93
C THR A 196 -9.27 0.08 7.85
N ALA A 197 -9.82 0.06 6.65
CA ALA A 197 -9.41 0.98 5.59
C ALA A 197 -9.78 2.44 5.89
N GLY A 198 -10.87 2.68 6.61
CA GLY A 198 -11.32 4.03 6.99
C GLY A 198 -10.55 4.66 8.16
N LEU A 199 -9.75 3.87 8.89
CA LEU A 199 -8.93 4.34 10.01
C LEU A 199 -7.52 4.80 9.56
N LEU A 200 -7.08 4.43 8.38
CA LEU A 200 -5.79 4.78 7.79
C LEU A 200 -5.87 6.05 6.95
#